data_5d4916216155fdd242cec5f0a4c9a40b
#
_entry.id   5d4916216155fdd242cec5f0a4c9a40b
#
_cell.length_a   1.000
_cell.length_b   1.000
_cell.length_c   1.000
_cell.angle_alpha   90.00
_cell.angle_beta   90.00
_cell.angle_gamma   90.00
#
_symmetry.space_group_name_H-M   'P 1'
#
loop_
_entity.id
_entity.type
_entity.pdbx_description
1 polymer ?
#
loop_
_entity_poly.entity_id
_entity_poly.type
_entity_poly.pdbx_seq_one_letter_code
_entity_poly.pdbx_strand_id
1 'polypeptide(L)'
;MTRCHLCRHGHLCRQHRRYKLVHRDTLKPCMWLNEHIHTAYRPAKITARMCFESIFSWNNETINIWSHFIGFIYFTWIQIHNMFVVLPGIGATSNDYIMTFLAVFGSQLCMALSAGYHTFGCINSRTRKTWLRADVFGISAGLLGMYLGGIYTSFYCFPDIQNTYLLGLLVILFITLYIPARKDSLTKRFGNTRIGYLHVTYILITAFGLYPTSHWISLHGGLDHPHVAKWLPNIFLLFSLIGLAFIFYATLIPERFSPGRFDYIGCSHQWWHLLILMAMIFWHSAGIDLLTQYHTDADSCSFATIFNEGKVNETVF
;
A
#
# COMPACT_ATOMS: atom_id res chain seq x y z
N MET A 1 43.41 10.44 23.60
CA MET A 1 43.15 11.59 22.70
C MET A 1 44.09 11.48 21.52
N THR A 2 43.68 10.82 20.46
CA THR A 2 44.46 10.71 19.21
C THR A 2 43.73 11.57 18.17
N ARG A 3 44.29 12.74 17.90
CA ARG A 3 43.84 13.64 16.83
C ARG A 3 44.11 13.00 15.46
N CYS A 4 43.09 12.80 14.67
CA CYS A 4 43.21 12.34 13.30
C CYS A 4 43.80 13.48 12.43
N HIS A 5 45.06 13.31 11.92
CA HIS A 5 45.82 14.31 11.16
C HIS A 5 45.40 14.44 9.67
N LEU A 6 44.22 13.88 9.25
CA LEU A 6 43.81 13.84 7.85
C LEU A 6 42.70 14.82 7.45
N CYS A 7 42.35 15.79 8.30
CA CYS A 7 41.33 16.81 7.99
C CYS A 7 41.94 18.15 7.51
N ARG A 8 42.89 18.12 6.55
CA ARG A 8 43.48 19.39 6.03
C ARG A 8 43.01 19.82 4.64
N HIS A 9 42.16 19.05 3.99
CA HIS A 9 41.47 19.46 2.74
C HIS A 9 39.97 19.24 2.90
N GLY A 10 39.23 20.33 2.99
CA GLY A 10 37.79 20.35 3.17
C GLY A 10 37.05 19.73 1.98
N HIS A 11 36.75 18.46 2.03
CA HIS A 11 35.64 17.83 1.34
C HIS A 11 35.31 16.50 2.01
N LEU A 12 34.05 16.38 2.46
CA LEU A 12 33.39 15.15 2.89
C LEU A 12 34.04 14.44 4.07
N CYS A 13 34.08 15.11 5.22
CA CYS A 13 34.16 14.38 6.46
C CYS A 13 32.95 13.44 6.54
N ARG A 14 33.15 12.11 6.36
CA ARG A 14 32.12 11.09 6.60
C ARG A 14 31.48 11.45 7.94
N GLN A 15 30.20 11.82 7.92
CA GLN A 15 29.42 12.02 9.14
C GLN A 15 29.55 10.75 9.97
N HIS A 16 30.38 10.80 11.00
CA HIS A 16 30.51 9.70 11.95
C HIS A 16 29.14 9.51 12.58
N ARG A 17 28.52 8.35 12.32
CA ARG A 17 27.27 7.96 12.97
C ARG A 17 27.43 8.22 14.46
N ARG A 18 26.49 8.97 15.06
CA ARG A 18 26.48 9.23 16.51
C ARG A 18 26.25 7.97 17.35
N TYR A 19 25.98 6.81 16.71
CA TYR A 19 25.77 5.51 17.32
C TYR A 19 26.35 4.41 16.42
N LYS A 20 26.61 3.24 17.01
CA LYS A 20 26.97 2.01 16.28
C LYS A 20 25.72 1.17 16.06
N LEU A 21 25.64 0.51 14.89
CA LEU A 21 24.62 -0.51 14.65
C LEU A 21 24.88 -1.70 15.57
N VAL A 22 23.82 -2.39 15.97
CA VAL A 22 23.86 -3.44 16.96
C VAL A 22 23.30 -4.76 16.42
N HIS A 23 23.65 -5.87 17.08
CA HIS A 23 23.05 -7.17 16.85
C HIS A 23 21.69 -7.24 17.54
N ARG A 24 20.74 -8.00 16.96
CA ARG A 24 19.36 -8.11 17.49
C ARG A 24 19.29 -8.55 18.94
N ASP A 25 20.21 -9.44 19.37
CA ASP A 25 20.22 -10.00 20.73
C ASP A 25 20.51 -8.95 21.82
N THR A 26 21.02 -7.77 21.43
CA THR A 26 21.18 -6.63 22.33
C THR A 26 19.89 -5.83 22.50
N LEU A 27 18.86 -6.14 21.71
CA LEU A 27 17.55 -5.46 21.73
C LEU A 27 16.52 -6.35 22.43
N LYS A 28 15.48 -5.71 23.00
CA LYS A 28 14.32 -6.45 23.53
C LYS A 28 13.59 -7.17 22.38
N PRO A 29 13.04 -8.38 22.60
CA PRO A 29 12.33 -9.14 21.57
C PRO A 29 11.22 -8.37 20.85
N CYS A 30 10.59 -7.40 21.52
CA CYS A 30 9.57 -6.55 20.93
C CYS A 30 10.09 -5.46 19.98
N MET A 31 11.43 -5.29 19.86
CA MET A 31 12.06 -4.28 19.02
C MET A 31 12.46 -4.81 17.64
N TRP A 32 12.34 -6.10 17.39
CA TRP A 32 12.55 -6.74 16.11
C TRP A 32 11.39 -7.68 15.79
N LEU A 33 11.13 -7.96 14.51
CA LEU A 33 10.01 -8.78 14.05
C LEU A 33 10.46 -10.04 13.30
N ASN A 34 11.70 -10.05 12.80
CA ASN A 34 12.23 -11.11 11.97
C ASN A 34 13.45 -11.74 12.61
N GLU A 35 13.32 -13.01 12.97
CA GLU A 35 14.38 -13.78 13.64
C GLU A 35 15.57 -14.12 12.74
N HIS A 36 15.43 -13.99 11.44
CA HIS A 36 16.47 -14.29 10.45
C HIS A 36 17.33 -13.07 10.10
N ILE A 37 16.97 -11.88 10.58
CA ILE A 37 17.77 -10.65 10.47
C ILE A 37 18.57 -10.51 11.76
N HIS A 38 19.89 -10.54 11.69
CA HIS A 38 20.75 -10.63 12.86
C HIS A 38 21.43 -9.31 13.24
N THR A 39 21.83 -8.52 12.25
CA THR A 39 22.68 -7.34 12.44
C THR A 39 22.05 -6.08 11.83
N ALA A 40 22.80 -5.01 11.78
CA ALA A 40 22.41 -3.74 11.17
C ALA A 40 21.26 -3.00 11.86
N TYR A 41 20.87 -3.39 13.07
CA TYR A 41 19.84 -2.70 13.83
C TYR A 41 20.34 -1.37 14.38
N ARG A 42 19.50 -0.35 14.35
CA ARG A 42 19.72 0.87 15.12
C ARG A 42 19.49 0.59 16.61
N PRO A 43 20.35 1.10 17.51
CA PRO A 43 20.17 0.85 18.94
C PRO A 43 18.89 1.50 19.47
N ALA A 44 18.31 0.92 20.52
CA ALA A 44 17.20 1.53 21.23
C ALA A 44 17.60 2.82 21.95
N LYS A 45 16.62 3.67 22.29
CA LYS A 45 16.77 4.92 23.05
C LYS A 45 17.54 6.03 22.32
N ILE A 46 17.70 5.96 21.00
CA ILE A 46 18.18 7.09 20.22
C ILE A 46 17.06 8.14 20.11
N THR A 47 17.47 9.41 19.91
CA THR A 47 16.52 10.51 19.80
C THR A 47 15.78 10.50 18.45
N ALA A 48 14.64 11.18 18.36
CA ALA A 48 13.91 11.33 17.08
C ALA A 48 14.77 11.99 15.99
N ARG A 49 15.61 12.97 16.38
CA ARG A 49 16.58 13.59 15.47
C ARG A 49 17.59 12.58 14.92
N MET A 50 18.13 11.71 15.77
CA MET A 50 19.06 10.65 15.34
C MET A 50 18.37 9.62 14.44
N CYS A 51 17.07 9.33 14.66
CA CYS A 51 16.27 8.49 13.76
C CYS A 51 16.14 9.13 12.39
N PHE A 52 15.82 10.43 12.33
CA PHE A 52 15.75 11.17 11.08
C PHE A 52 17.11 11.21 10.35
N GLU A 53 18.20 11.52 11.05
CA GLU A 53 19.55 11.47 10.50
C GLU A 53 19.92 10.06 9.98
N SER A 54 19.34 8.99 10.58
CA SER A 54 19.58 7.61 10.19
C SER A 54 18.99 7.19 8.84
N ILE A 55 18.04 7.96 8.30
CA ILE A 55 17.47 7.72 6.97
C ILE A 55 18.57 7.73 5.89
N PHE A 56 19.59 8.57 6.08
CA PHE A 56 20.74 8.72 5.17
C PHE A 56 21.91 7.79 5.49
N SER A 57 21.71 6.79 6.35
CA SER A 57 22.74 5.83 6.76
C SER A 57 22.25 4.41 6.59
N TRP A 58 23.05 3.54 5.98
CA TRP A 58 22.72 2.13 5.79
C TRP A 58 22.43 1.42 7.12
N ASN A 59 21.26 0.81 7.23
CA ASN A 59 20.80 -0.03 8.32
C ASN A 59 19.77 -1.03 7.79
N ASN A 60 19.29 -1.95 8.62
CA ASN A 60 18.32 -2.98 8.21
C ASN A 60 16.96 -2.43 7.74
N GLU A 61 16.64 -1.17 8.05
CA GLU A 61 15.38 -0.54 7.66
C GLU A 61 15.52 0.42 6.45
N THR A 62 16.73 0.60 5.90
CA THR A 62 16.98 1.59 4.85
C THR A 62 16.05 1.41 3.64
N ILE A 63 15.92 0.19 3.12
CA ILE A 63 15.07 -0.06 1.95
C ILE A 63 13.58 0.11 2.32
N ASN A 64 13.15 -0.33 3.52
CA ASN A 64 11.79 -0.15 3.99
C ASN A 64 11.42 1.34 4.08
N ILE A 65 12.32 2.18 4.61
CA ILE A 65 12.12 3.63 4.71
C ILE A 65 12.06 4.25 3.32
N TRP A 66 13.08 4.02 2.48
CA TRP A 66 13.20 4.71 1.20
C TRP A 66 12.15 4.29 0.18
N SER A 67 11.77 3.00 0.12
CA SER A 67 10.73 2.53 -0.80
C SER A 67 9.41 3.29 -0.57
N HIS A 68 8.96 3.41 0.68
CA HIS A 68 7.73 4.09 0.99
C HIS A 68 7.86 5.63 1.06
N PHE A 69 9.03 6.15 1.42
CA PHE A 69 9.26 7.59 1.34
C PHE A 69 9.25 8.10 -0.12
N ILE A 70 9.89 7.37 -1.04
CA ILE A 70 9.82 7.66 -2.48
C ILE A 70 8.39 7.46 -2.98
N GLY A 71 7.69 6.42 -2.54
CA GLY A 71 6.28 6.20 -2.84
C GLY A 71 5.39 7.37 -2.40
N PHE A 72 5.62 7.94 -1.21
CA PHE A 72 4.91 9.12 -0.75
C PHE A 72 5.15 10.35 -1.64
N ILE A 73 6.41 10.59 -2.03
CA ILE A 73 6.77 11.69 -2.96
C ILE A 73 6.09 11.47 -4.31
N TYR A 74 6.14 10.24 -4.84
CA TYR A 74 5.52 9.88 -6.11
C TYR A 74 4.00 10.13 -6.09
N PHE A 75 3.28 9.63 -5.07
CA PHE A 75 1.84 9.84 -4.98
C PHE A 75 1.47 11.31 -4.71
N THR A 76 2.35 12.08 -4.06
CA THR A 76 2.14 13.53 -3.92
C THR A 76 2.27 14.24 -5.26
N TRP A 77 3.27 13.87 -6.07
CA TRP A 77 3.42 14.38 -7.42
C TRP A 77 2.23 13.97 -8.31
N ILE A 78 1.83 12.70 -8.28
CA ILE A 78 0.67 12.19 -9.03
C ILE A 78 -0.62 12.92 -8.63
N GLN A 79 -0.82 13.17 -7.33
CA GLN A 79 -1.97 13.95 -6.85
C GLN A 79 -2.04 15.31 -7.52
N ILE A 80 -0.93 16.05 -7.51
CA ILE A 80 -0.84 17.38 -8.13
C ILE A 80 -1.05 17.28 -9.65
N HIS A 81 -0.38 16.33 -10.31
CA HIS A 81 -0.47 16.13 -11.75
C HIS A 81 -1.91 15.79 -12.19
N ASN A 82 -2.58 14.89 -11.48
CA ASN A 82 -3.97 14.54 -11.79
C ASN A 82 -4.91 15.74 -11.63
N MET A 83 -4.80 16.48 -10.51
CA MET A 83 -5.71 17.60 -10.23
C MET A 83 -5.55 18.75 -11.21
N PHE A 84 -4.34 19.04 -11.69
CA PHE A 84 -4.07 20.23 -12.48
C PHE A 84 -3.82 19.96 -13.97
N VAL A 85 -3.55 18.73 -14.36
CA VAL A 85 -3.23 18.38 -15.75
C VAL A 85 -4.17 17.34 -16.33
N VAL A 86 -4.26 16.15 -15.71
CA VAL A 86 -4.99 15.02 -16.30
C VAL A 86 -6.50 15.28 -16.29
N LEU A 87 -7.07 15.52 -15.11
CA LEU A 87 -8.52 15.69 -14.97
C LEU A 87 -9.07 16.90 -15.73
N PRO A 88 -8.41 18.09 -15.71
CA PRO A 88 -8.84 19.18 -16.60
C PRO A 88 -8.73 18.82 -18.07
N GLY A 89 -7.69 18.09 -18.48
CA GLY A 89 -7.44 17.71 -19.87
C GLY A 89 -8.50 16.79 -20.46
N ILE A 90 -9.15 15.97 -19.64
CA ILE A 90 -10.24 15.07 -20.07
C ILE A 90 -11.65 15.65 -19.83
N GLY A 91 -11.79 16.87 -19.31
CA GLY A 91 -13.09 17.45 -18.98
C GLY A 91 -13.79 16.74 -17.83
N ALA A 92 -13.01 16.27 -16.83
CA ALA A 92 -13.50 15.50 -15.69
C ALA A 92 -14.58 16.25 -14.88
N THR A 93 -15.50 15.49 -14.30
CA THR A 93 -16.55 16.00 -13.42
C THR A 93 -16.05 16.24 -12.01
N SER A 94 -16.80 16.98 -11.18
CA SER A 94 -16.47 17.19 -9.77
C SER A 94 -16.32 15.87 -9.00
N ASN A 95 -17.11 14.84 -9.32
CA ASN A 95 -17.01 13.52 -8.70
C ASN A 95 -15.70 12.84 -9.05
N ASP A 96 -15.22 12.95 -10.29
CA ASP A 96 -13.93 12.39 -10.72
C ASP A 96 -12.77 12.99 -9.92
N TYR A 97 -12.82 14.33 -9.70
CA TYR A 97 -11.84 15.02 -8.86
C TYR A 97 -11.84 14.49 -7.41
N ILE A 98 -13.03 14.38 -6.79
CA ILE A 98 -13.16 13.93 -5.40
C ILE A 98 -12.66 12.49 -5.26
N MET A 99 -13.13 11.60 -6.14
CA MET A 99 -12.81 10.16 -6.05
C MET A 99 -11.33 9.88 -6.34
N THR A 100 -10.76 10.54 -7.34
CA THR A 100 -9.32 10.45 -7.64
C THR A 100 -8.49 11.00 -6.49
N PHE A 101 -8.88 12.16 -5.92
CA PHE A 101 -8.20 12.74 -4.76
C PHE A 101 -8.17 11.75 -3.59
N LEU A 102 -9.32 11.20 -3.19
CA LEU A 102 -9.43 10.30 -2.05
C LEU A 102 -8.65 8.99 -2.27
N ALA A 103 -8.70 8.44 -3.49
CA ALA A 103 -7.98 7.22 -3.84
C ALA A 103 -6.45 7.40 -3.70
N VAL A 104 -5.90 8.48 -4.24
CA VAL A 104 -4.47 8.80 -4.14
C VAL A 104 -4.07 9.16 -2.71
N PHE A 105 -4.92 9.91 -1.99
CA PHE A 105 -4.68 10.27 -0.59
C PHE A 105 -4.55 9.04 0.31
N GLY A 106 -5.35 7.99 0.08
CA GLY A 106 -5.19 6.70 0.77
C GLY A 106 -3.80 6.09 0.57
N SER A 107 -3.29 6.13 -0.67
CA SER A 107 -1.94 5.67 -0.99
C SER A 107 -0.85 6.51 -0.33
N GLN A 108 -1.01 7.84 -0.31
CA GLN A 108 -0.08 8.75 0.40
C GLN A 108 -0.02 8.45 1.89
N LEU A 109 -1.17 8.24 2.55
CA LEU A 109 -1.22 7.88 3.97
C LEU A 109 -0.51 6.55 4.23
N CYS A 110 -0.74 5.53 3.39
CA CYS A 110 -0.05 4.25 3.51
C CYS A 110 1.47 4.42 3.48
N MET A 111 1.97 5.10 2.47
CA MET A 111 3.40 5.33 2.28
C MET A 111 4.03 6.15 3.41
N ALA A 112 3.39 7.26 3.80
CA ALA A 112 3.91 8.16 4.83
C ALA A 112 3.97 7.49 6.22
N LEU A 113 2.89 6.79 6.61
CA LEU A 113 2.80 6.18 7.93
C LEU A 113 3.75 4.97 8.06
N SER A 114 3.93 4.22 7.00
CA SER A 114 4.89 3.12 6.96
C SER A 114 6.34 3.62 7.00
N ALA A 115 6.72 4.60 6.19
CA ALA A 115 8.03 5.24 6.27
C ALA A 115 8.31 5.80 7.68
N GLY A 116 7.30 6.38 8.33
CA GLY A 116 7.35 6.85 9.71
C GLY A 116 7.61 5.72 10.72
N TYR A 117 6.91 4.59 10.60
CA TYR A 117 7.13 3.43 11.45
C TYR A 117 8.56 2.90 11.33
N HIS A 118 9.05 2.70 10.12
CA HIS A 118 10.39 2.21 9.86
C HIS A 118 11.47 3.22 10.28
N THR A 119 11.18 4.52 10.31
CA THR A 119 12.08 5.56 10.79
C THR A 119 12.13 5.61 12.32
N PHE A 120 10.98 5.68 13.00
CA PHE A 120 10.89 5.99 14.43
C PHE A 120 10.65 4.77 15.34
N GLY A 121 10.35 3.61 14.76
CA GLY A 121 10.07 2.39 15.52
C GLY A 121 11.23 1.84 16.34
N CYS A 122 12.46 2.32 16.12
CA CYS A 122 13.65 1.90 16.88
C CYS A 122 13.84 2.63 18.23
N ILE A 123 13.11 3.73 18.49
CA ILE A 123 13.30 4.56 19.68
C ILE A 123 13.07 3.77 20.98
N ASN A 124 11.88 3.21 21.14
CA ASN A 124 11.51 2.36 22.28
C ASN A 124 10.22 1.58 21.99
N SER A 125 9.88 0.62 22.85
CA SER A 125 8.73 -0.25 22.69
C SER A 125 7.38 0.50 22.63
N ARG A 126 7.23 1.62 23.35
CA ARG A 126 6.01 2.44 23.34
C ARG A 126 5.85 3.14 22.00
N THR A 127 6.90 3.86 21.57
CA THR A 127 6.94 4.56 20.27
C THR A 127 6.73 3.58 19.12
N ARG A 128 7.38 2.39 19.17
CA ARG A 128 7.19 1.34 18.18
C ARG A 128 5.74 0.90 18.06
N LYS A 129 5.05 0.64 19.19
CA LYS A 129 3.64 0.24 19.18
C LYS A 129 2.72 1.33 18.60
N THR A 130 3.01 2.60 18.89
CA THR A 130 2.22 3.72 18.37
C THR A 130 2.37 3.83 16.85
N TRP A 131 3.61 3.82 16.37
CA TRP A 131 3.89 3.88 14.93
C TRP A 131 3.43 2.63 14.18
N LEU A 132 3.50 1.43 14.79
CA LEU A 132 2.96 0.21 14.21
C LEU A 132 1.44 0.30 14.00
N ARG A 133 0.71 0.91 14.93
CA ARG A 133 -0.73 1.16 14.74
C ARG A 133 -0.99 2.14 13.62
N ALA A 134 -0.19 3.19 13.51
CA ALA A 134 -0.28 4.16 12.42
C ALA A 134 0.03 3.50 11.07
N ASP A 135 1.04 2.66 11.00
CA ASP A 135 1.42 1.89 9.81
C ASP A 135 0.28 0.95 9.36
N VAL A 136 -0.31 0.20 10.29
CA VAL A 136 -1.47 -0.66 10.01
C VAL A 136 -2.70 0.16 9.57
N PHE A 137 -2.92 1.34 10.16
CA PHE A 137 -3.94 2.26 9.66
C PHE A 137 -3.63 2.72 8.23
N GLY A 138 -2.34 2.96 7.91
CA GLY A 138 -1.87 3.24 6.55
C GLY A 138 -2.24 2.15 5.54
N ILE A 139 -2.08 0.87 5.92
CA ILE A 139 -2.52 -0.27 5.08
C ILE A 139 -4.02 -0.18 4.80
N SER A 140 -4.84 0.12 5.82
CA SER A 140 -6.29 0.31 5.66
C SER A 140 -6.62 1.45 4.70
N ALA A 141 -5.95 2.59 4.84
CA ALA A 141 -6.16 3.75 4.00
C ALA A 141 -5.77 3.47 2.53
N GLY A 142 -4.63 2.82 2.31
CA GLY A 142 -4.18 2.43 0.97
C GLY A 142 -5.12 1.44 0.30
N LEU A 143 -5.56 0.41 1.02
CA LEU A 143 -6.51 -0.58 0.52
C LEU A 143 -7.86 0.05 0.16
N LEU A 144 -8.38 0.93 1.03
CA LEU A 144 -9.61 1.68 0.75
C LEU A 144 -9.46 2.61 -0.45
N GLY A 145 -8.31 3.29 -0.60
CA GLY A 145 -8.02 4.11 -1.76
C GLY A 145 -8.02 3.29 -3.06
N MET A 146 -7.42 2.10 -3.04
CA MET A 146 -7.44 1.18 -4.18
C MET A 146 -8.86 0.71 -4.52
N TYR A 147 -9.67 0.36 -3.52
CA TYR A 147 -11.08 0.01 -3.71
C TYR A 147 -11.89 1.18 -4.25
N LEU A 148 -11.70 2.37 -3.69
CA LEU A 148 -12.42 3.56 -4.11
C LEU A 148 -12.17 3.87 -5.58
N GLY A 149 -10.91 3.91 -6.00
CA GLY A 149 -10.54 4.12 -7.40
C GLY A 149 -11.06 3.01 -8.31
N GLY A 150 -10.85 1.75 -7.92
CA GLY A 150 -11.25 0.59 -8.72
C GLY A 150 -12.76 0.48 -8.90
N ILE A 151 -13.56 0.62 -7.83
CA ILE A 151 -15.03 0.59 -7.92
C ILE A 151 -15.55 1.78 -8.69
N TYR A 152 -15.03 2.98 -8.43
CA TYR A 152 -15.46 4.17 -9.11
C TYR A 152 -15.28 4.06 -10.62
N THR A 153 -14.13 3.60 -11.09
CA THR A 153 -13.86 3.49 -12.53
C THR A 153 -14.52 2.24 -13.13
N SER A 154 -14.51 1.08 -12.47
CA SER A 154 -15.11 -0.14 -13.03
C SER A 154 -16.63 -0.03 -13.23
N PHE A 155 -17.33 0.66 -12.35
CA PHE A 155 -18.79 0.84 -12.42
C PHE A 155 -19.21 2.23 -12.90
N TYR A 156 -18.34 2.93 -13.61
CA TYR A 156 -18.60 4.31 -14.07
C TYR A 156 -19.89 4.43 -14.89
N CYS A 157 -20.17 3.47 -15.77
CA CYS A 157 -21.36 3.42 -16.59
C CYS A 157 -22.62 2.89 -15.85
N PHE A 158 -22.50 2.49 -14.57
CA PHE A 158 -23.60 1.94 -13.76
C PHE A 158 -23.71 2.69 -12.41
N PRO A 159 -24.18 3.94 -12.38
CA PRO A 159 -24.12 4.82 -11.21
C PRO A 159 -24.83 4.26 -9.97
N ASP A 160 -25.97 3.57 -10.12
CA ASP A 160 -26.69 2.99 -8.97
C ASP A 160 -25.92 1.85 -8.32
N ILE A 161 -25.30 0.99 -9.13
CA ILE A 161 -24.45 -0.11 -8.67
C ILE A 161 -23.16 0.46 -8.05
N GLN A 162 -22.54 1.45 -8.70
CA GLN A 162 -21.38 2.17 -8.21
C GLN A 162 -21.65 2.73 -6.81
N ASN A 163 -22.74 3.47 -6.62
CA ASN A 163 -23.12 4.06 -5.33
C ASN A 163 -23.36 2.99 -4.26
N THR A 164 -23.97 1.87 -4.62
CA THR A 164 -24.19 0.74 -3.71
C THR A 164 -22.85 0.16 -3.20
N TYR A 165 -21.88 -0.05 -4.09
CA TYR A 165 -20.54 -0.50 -3.69
C TYR A 165 -19.78 0.55 -2.89
N LEU A 166 -19.85 1.82 -3.29
CA LEU A 166 -19.20 2.92 -2.54
C LEU A 166 -19.75 3.04 -1.12
N LEU A 167 -21.06 2.87 -0.93
CA LEU A 167 -21.67 2.79 0.40
C LEU A 167 -21.17 1.57 1.18
N GLY A 168 -21.03 0.41 0.51
CA GLY A 168 -20.46 -0.80 1.11
C GLY A 168 -19.02 -0.61 1.60
N LEU A 169 -18.21 0.24 0.95
CA LEU A 169 -16.86 0.56 1.40
C LEU A 169 -16.83 1.25 2.77
N LEU A 170 -17.90 1.93 3.20
CA LEU A 170 -17.99 2.48 4.56
C LEU A 170 -17.97 1.37 5.61
N VAL A 171 -18.58 0.22 5.34
CA VAL A 171 -18.52 -0.94 6.25
C VAL A 171 -17.09 -1.47 6.34
N ILE A 172 -16.40 -1.58 5.22
CA ILE A 172 -14.98 -1.99 5.19
C ILE A 172 -14.12 -0.97 5.96
N LEU A 173 -14.38 0.32 5.80
CA LEU A 173 -13.71 1.38 6.56
C LEU A 173 -13.88 1.17 8.07
N PHE A 174 -15.10 0.95 8.56
CA PHE A 174 -15.35 0.71 9.99
C PHE A 174 -14.60 -0.52 10.50
N ILE A 175 -14.62 -1.63 9.76
CA ILE A 175 -13.89 -2.85 10.12
C ILE A 175 -12.39 -2.57 10.21
N THR A 176 -11.82 -1.90 9.22
CA THR A 176 -10.38 -1.62 9.13
C THR A 176 -9.89 -0.59 10.16
N LEU A 177 -10.76 0.31 10.62
CA LEU A 177 -10.47 1.23 11.72
C LEU A 177 -10.59 0.53 13.09
N TYR A 178 -11.61 -0.31 13.28
CA TYR A 178 -11.89 -0.95 14.55
C TYR A 178 -10.84 -1.99 14.94
N ILE A 179 -10.40 -2.83 13.99
CA ILE A 179 -9.49 -3.95 14.29
C ILE A 179 -8.12 -3.48 14.81
N PRO A 180 -7.40 -2.53 14.16
CA PRO A 180 -6.14 -2.04 14.70
C PRO A 180 -6.27 -1.28 16.01
N ALA A 181 -7.45 -0.70 16.30
CA ALA A 181 -7.72 -0.01 17.55
C ALA A 181 -7.75 -0.96 18.76
N ARG A 182 -8.10 -2.24 18.57
CA ARG A 182 -8.11 -3.24 19.66
C ARG A 182 -6.69 -3.61 20.07
N LYS A 183 -6.44 -3.62 21.38
CA LYS A 183 -5.10 -3.85 21.96
C LYS A 183 -4.48 -5.20 21.53
N ASP A 184 -5.31 -6.23 21.35
CA ASP A 184 -4.86 -7.62 21.15
C ASP A 184 -4.72 -8.01 19.67
N SER A 185 -5.35 -7.28 18.75
CA SER A 185 -5.40 -7.66 17.34
C SER A 185 -4.03 -7.66 16.64
N LEU A 186 -3.13 -6.78 17.06
CA LEU A 186 -1.76 -6.68 16.53
C LEU A 186 -0.83 -7.80 17.03
N THR A 187 -1.17 -8.44 18.16
CA THR A 187 -0.28 -9.38 18.84
C THR A 187 -0.74 -10.83 18.79
N LYS A 188 -2.05 -11.06 18.64
CA LYS A 188 -2.61 -12.43 18.57
C LYS A 188 -2.26 -13.09 17.24
N ARG A 189 -1.55 -14.20 17.31
CA ARG A 189 -1.14 -15.03 16.17
C ARG A 189 -1.74 -16.42 16.29
N PHE A 190 -1.84 -17.13 15.15
CA PHE A 190 -2.29 -18.52 15.10
C PHE A 190 -1.09 -19.45 15.30
N GLY A 191 -1.02 -20.11 16.46
CA GLY A 191 0.08 -21.00 16.81
C GLY A 191 1.46 -20.33 16.68
N ASN A 192 2.41 -21.02 16.07
CA ASN A 192 3.78 -20.53 15.83
C ASN A 192 3.92 -19.77 14.49
N THR A 193 2.82 -19.37 13.85
CA THR A 193 2.87 -18.66 12.57
C THR A 193 2.99 -17.15 12.77
N ARG A 194 3.41 -16.43 11.71
CA ARG A 194 3.37 -14.95 11.69
C ARG A 194 1.95 -14.41 11.44
N ILE A 195 1.04 -15.27 11.00
CA ILE A 195 -0.32 -14.89 10.63
C ILE A 195 -1.17 -14.81 11.91
N GLY A 196 -1.95 -13.76 12.04
CA GLY A 196 -2.89 -13.53 13.11
C GLY A 196 -4.19 -12.96 12.58
N TYR A 197 -5.13 -12.64 13.48
CA TYR A 197 -6.45 -12.10 13.11
C TYR A 197 -6.40 -10.91 12.16
N LEU A 198 -5.45 -9.98 12.38
CA LEU A 198 -5.25 -8.83 11.52
C LEU A 198 -4.97 -9.25 10.07
N HIS A 199 -4.07 -10.21 9.89
CA HIS A 199 -3.69 -10.69 8.54
C HIS A 199 -4.86 -11.38 7.84
N VAL A 200 -5.60 -12.23 8.55
CA VAL A 200 -6.79 -12.89 8.00
C VAL A 200 -7.84 -11.86 7.58
N THR A 201 -8.04 -10.82 8.38
CA THR A 201 -8.98 -9.75 8.03
C THR A 201 -8.58 -9.07 6.71
N TYR A 202 -7.31 -8.69 6.55
CA TYR A 202 -6.87 -8.05 5.30
C TYR A 202 -6.90 -9.00 4.11
N ILE A 203 -6.62 -10.30 4.31
CA ILE A 203 -6.78 -11.32 3.26
C ILE A 203 -8.25 -11.38 2.80
N LEU A 204 -9.19 -11.45 3.76
CA LEU A 204 -10.62 -11.51 3.46
C LEU A 204 -11.12 -10.23 2.76
N ILE A 205 -10.68 -9.07 3.22
CA ILE A 205 -11.02 -7.80 2.57
C ILE A 205 -10.45 -7.78 1.15
N THR A 206 -9.20 -8.19 0.93
CA THR A 206 -8.61 -8.26 -0.41
C THR A 206 -9.36 -9.25 -1.30
N ALA A 207 -9.68 -10.44 -0.79
CA ALA A 207 -10.44 -11.47 -1.52
C ALA A 207 -11.87 -11.01 -1.86
N PHE A 208 -12.48 -10.15 -1.03
CA PHE A 208 -13.78 -9.57 -1.33
C PHE A 208 -13.79 -8.83 -2.67
N GLY A 209 -12.66 -8.30 -3.14
CA GLY A 209 -12.55 -7.66 -4.45
C GLY A 209 -12.89 -8.56 -5.64
N LEU A 210 -12.86 -9.88 -5.46
CA LEU A 210 -13.31 -10.84 -6.49
C LEU A 210 -14.84 -10.74 -6.72
N TYR A 211 -15.62 -10.34 -5.72
CA TYR A 211 -17.06 -10.20 -5.84
C TYR A 211 -17.46 -9.04 -6.78
N PRO A 212 -17.03 -7.78 -6.57
CA PRO A 212 -17.29 -6.73 -7.54
C PRO A 212 -16.67 -7.02 -8.92
N THR A 213 -15.53 -7.72 -8.99
CA THR A 213 -14.94 -8.12 -10.28
C THR A 213 -15.85 -9.08 -11.05
N SER A 214 -16.39 -10.13 -10.40
CA SER A 214 -17.31 -11.05 -11.04
C SER A 214 -18.62 -10.38 -11.47
N HIS A 215 -19.14 -9.45 -10.66
CA HIS A 215 -20.32 -8.68 -10.99
C HIS A 215 -20.07 -7.75 -12.19
N TRP A 216 -18.91 -7.07 -12.22
CA TRP A 216 -18.51 -6.24 -13.35
C TRP A 216 -18.40 -7.05 -14.67
N ILE A 217 -17.81 -8.26 -14.63
CA ILE A 217 -17.77 -9.17 -15.79
C ILE A 217 -19.19 -9.51 -16.26
N SER A 218 -20.09 -9.85 -15.33
CA SER A 218 -21.48 -10.21 -15.64
C SER A 218 -22.25 -9.04 -16.28
N LEU A 219 -22.09 -7.82 -15.77
CA LEU A 219 -22.74 -6.61 -16.31
C LEU A 219 -22.30 -6.30 -17.73
N HIS A 220 -21.09 -6.67 -18.12
CA HIS A 220 -20.58 -6.49 -19.48
C HIS A 220 -20.88 -7.67 -20.41
N GLY A 221 -21.63 -8.68 -19.96
CA GLY A 221 -22.03 -9.82 -20.80
C GLY A 221 -21.02 -10.97 -20.83
N GLY A 222 -20.04 -10.99 -19.95
CA GLY A 222 -19.10 -12.10 -19.79
C GLY A 222 -17.66 -11.81 -20.24
N LEU A 223 -16.85 -12.88 -20.23
CA LEU A 223 -15.39 -12.78 -20.48
C LEU A 223 -15.05 -12.41 -21.93
N ASP A 224 -15.91 -12.76 -22.87
CA ASP A 224 -15.69 -12.52 -24.30
C ASP A 224 -15.97 -11.08 -24.74
N HIS A 225 -16.54 -10.25 -23.85
CA HIS A 225 -16.80 -8.87 -24.17
C HIS A 225 -15.48 -8.07 -24.33
N PRO A 226 -15.28 -7.29 -25.39
CA PRO A 226 -14.02 -6.59 -25.68
C PRO A 226 -13.51 -5.70 -24.53
N HIS A 227 -14.42 -5.02 -23.83
CA HIS A 227 -14.09 -4.20 -22.67
C HIS A 227 -13.53 -5.06 -21.52
N VAL A 228 -14.17 -6.21 -21.24
CA VAL A 228 -13.69 -7.15 -20.20
C VAL A 228 -12.34 -7.74 -20.60
N ALA A 229 -12.19 -8.21 -21.83
CA ALA A 229 -10.94 -8.78 -22.34
C ALA A 229 -9.77 -7.78 -22.25
N LYS A 230 -10.04 -6.49 -22.46
CA LYS A 230 -9.03 -5.41 -22.36
C LYS A 230 -8.60 -5.13 -20.93
N TRP A 231 -9.54 -5.08 -19.98
CA TRP A 231 -9.26 -4.57 -18.63
C TRP A 231 -9.07 -5.64 -17.55
N LEU A 232 -9.62 -6.84 -17.72
CA LEU A 232 -9.49 -7.96 -16.78
C LEU A 232 -8.02 -8.34 -16.48
N PRO A 233 -7.07 -8.33 -17.44
CA PRO A 233 -5.65 -8.59 -17.16
C PRO A 233 -5.05 -7.66 -16.10
N ASN A 234 -5.51 -6.40 -16.02
CA ASN A 234 -5.05 -5.45 -15.00
C ASN A 234 -5.46 -5.88 -13.59
N ILE A 235 -6.67 -6.44 -13.45
CA ILE A 235 -7.16 -6.98 -12.18
C ILE A 235 -6.33 -8.21 -11.77
N PHE A 236 -6.03 -9.11 -12.70
CA PHE A 236 -5.16 -10.27 -12.43
C PHE A 236 -3.75 -9.85 -12.01
N LEU A 237 -3.17 -8.85 -12.68
CA LEU A 237 -1.85 -8.35 -12.31
C LEU A 237 -1.86 -7.72 -10.91
N LEU A 238 -2.90 -6.94 -10.57
CA LEU A 238 -3.08 -6.39 -9.24
C LEU A 238 -3.07 -7.48 -8.16
N PHE A 239 -3.95 -8.49 -8.30
CA PHE A 239 -4.04 -9.59 -7.33
C PHE A 239 -2.75 -10.41 -7.27
N SER A 240 -2.06 -10.58 -8.40
CA SER A 240 -0.76 -11.26 -8.46
C SER A 240 0.33 -10.52 -7.68
N LEU A 241 0.42 -9.20 -7.83
CA LEU A 241 1.39 -8.37 -7.10
C LEU A 241 1.12 -8.40 -5.59
N ILE A 242 -0.15 -8.23 -5.17
CA ILE A 242 -0.53 -8.28 -3.75
C ILE A 242 -0.31 -9.69 -3.18
N GLY A 243 -0.69 -10.73 -3.90
CA GLY A 243 -0.50 -12.12 -3.50
C GLY A 243 0.98 -12.49 -3.35
N LEU A 244 1.82 -12.09 -4.32
CA LEU A 244 3.26 -12.30 -4.25
C LEU A 244 3.89 -11.54 -3.07
N ALA A 245 3.48 -10.29 -2.85
CA ALA A 245 3.91 -9.52 -1.69
C ALA A 245 3.57 -10.26 -0.39
N PHE A 246 2.34 -10.77 -0.26
CA PHE A 246 1.92 -11.50 0.92
C PHE A 246 2.70 -12.82 1.12
N ILE A 247 3.04 -13.52 0.04
CA ILE A 247 3.89 -14.74 0.10
C ILE A 247 5.24 -14.40 0.70
N PHE A 248 5.94 -13.37 0.22
CA PHE A 248 7.20 -12.92 0.82
C PHE A 248 7.05 -12.60 2.31
N TYR A 249 6.03 -11.82 2.66
CA TYR A 249 5.76 -11.45 4.05
C TYR A 249 5.53 -12.65 4.96
N ALA A 250 4.73 -13.63 4.51
CA ALA A 250 4.31 -14.77 5.32
C ALA A 250 5.43 -15.82 5.46
N THR A 251 6.22 -16.04 4.40
CA THR A 251 7.21 -17.13 4.33
C THR A 251 8.60 -16.75 4.81
N LEU A 252 8.90 -15.43 4.89
CA LEU A 252 10.24 -14.91 5.24
C LEU A 252 11.34 -15.36 4.26
N ILE A 253 11.00 -15.53 3.00
CA ILE A 253 11.97 -15.87 1.95
C ILE A 253 12.53 -14.56 1.36
N PRO A 254 13.86 -14.44 1.17
CA PRO A 254 14.87 -15.50 1.21
C PRO A 254 15.60 -15.67 2.56
N GLU A 255 15.46 -14.74 3.51
CA GLU A 255 16.26 -14.74 4.75
C GLU A 255 16.04 -15.95 5.64
N ARG A 256 14.89 -16.64 5.52
CA ARG A 256 14.64 -17.92 6.21
C ARG A 256 15.64 -19.01 5.84
N PHE A 257 16.10 -19.04 4.57
CA PHE A 257 17.07 -20.03 4.09
C PHE A 257 18.51 -19.63 4.32
N SER A 258 18.78 -18.34 4.50
CA SER A 258 20.13 -17.83 4.73
C SER A 258 20.11 -16.69 5.76
N PRO A 259 19.91 -17.01 7.06
CA PRO A 259 19.84 -16.01 8.12
C PRO A 259 21.12 -15.16 8.20
N GLY A 260 20.97 -13.86 8.41
CA GLY A 260 22.08 -12.90 8.48
C GLY A 260 22.61 -12.41 7.14
N ARG A 261 22.30 -13.09 6.03
CA ARG A 261 22.78 -12.67 4.68
C ARG A 261 22.01 -11.48 4.12
N PHE A 262 20.75 -11.36 4.49
CA PHE A 262 19.83 -10.33 3.99
C PHE A 262 19.57 -9.22 5.01
N ASP A 263 20.49 -8.97 5.93
CA ASP A 263 20.35 -8.00 7.02
C ASP A 263 20.20 -6.55 6.50
N TYR A 264 20.78 -6.22 5.36
CA TYR A 264 20.71 -4.89 4.76
C TYR A 264 19.76 -4.81 3.56
N ILE A 265 19.83 -5.77 2.64
CA ILE A 265 19.15 -5.72 1.34
C ILE A 265 18.56 -7.09 1.00
N GLY A 266 17.35 -7.09 0.44
CA GLY A 266 16.72 -8.23 -0.20
C GLY A 266 15.91 -9.12 0.75
N CYS A 267 15.67 -8.72 2.01
CA CYS A 267 14.81 -9.49 2.91
C CYS A 267 13.33 -9.43 2.48
N SER A 268 12.55 -10.39 2.94
CA SER A 268 11.14 -10.58 2.57
C SER A 268 10.28 -9.32 2.78
N HIS A 269 10.54 -8.58 3.86
CA HIS A 269 9.78 -7.38 4.18
C HIS A 269 10.05 -6.23 3.20
N GLN A 270 11.26 -6.15 2.66
CA GLN A 270 11.60 -5.19 1.61
C GLN A 270 10.90 -5.53 0.29
N TRP A 271 10.79 -6.82 -0.07
CA TRP A 271 10.00 -7.28 -1.20
C TRP A 271 8.51 -6.98 -1.04
N TRP A 272 7.97 -7.19 0.18
CA TRP A 272 6.61 -6.78 0.52
C TRP A 272 6.38 -5.29 0.21
N HIS A 273 7.25 -4.40 0.69
CA HIS A 273 7.16 -2.95 0.45
C HIS A 273 7.18 -2.60 -1.04
N LEU A 274 8.15 -3.16 -1.78
CA LEU A 274 8.31 -2.85 -3.20
C LEU A 274 7.11 -3.33 -4.03
N LEU A 275 6.62 -4.55 -3.78
CA LEU A 275 5.49 -5.12 -4.52
C LEU A 275 4.17 -4.40 -4.22
N ILE A 276 3.94 -4.00 -2.96
CA ILE A 276 2.76 -3.19 -2.60
C ILE A 276 2.83 -1.80 -3.26
N LEU A 277 4.00 -1.15 -3.25
CA LEU A 277 4.19 0.11 -3.96
C LEU A 277 3.91 -0.03 -5.47
N MET A 278 4.45 -1.08 -6.10
CA MET A 278 4.20 -1.37 -7.52
C MET A 278 2.71 -1.63 -7.79
N ALA A 279 2.03 -2.40 -6.94
CA ALA A 279 0.60 -2.67 -7.06
C ALA A 279 -0.24 -1.39 -7.00
N MET A 280 0.08 -0.48 -6.06
CA MET A 280 -0.63 0.80 -5.93
C MET A 280 -0.39 1.73 -7.12
N ILE A 281 0.86 1.84 -7.59
CA ILE A 281 1.21 2.66 -8.77
C ILE A 281 0.46 2.14 -10.00
N PHE A 282 0.58 0.84 -10.24
CA PHE A 282 -0.04 0.18 -11.38
C PHE A 282 -1.56 0.34 -11.37
N TRP A 283 -2.21 0.06 -10.23
CA TRP A 283 -3.66 0.14 -10.11
C TRP A 283 -4.20 1.54 -10.30
N HIS A 284 -3.50 2.54 -9.75
CA HIS A 284 -3.85 3.93 -9.96
C HIS A 284 -3.75 4.32 -11.45
N SER A 285 -2.64 3.95 -12.13
CA SER A 285 -2.47 4.24 -13.55
C SER A 285 -3.57 3.60 -14.40
N ALA A 286 -3.89 2.31 -14.16
CA ALA A 286 -4.96 1.61 -14.86
C ALA A 286 -6.33 2.28 -14.63
N GLY A 287 -6.61 2.77 -13.41
CA GLY A 287 -7.84 3.50 -13.09
C GLY A 287 -7.95 4.83 -13.84
N ILE A 288 -6.86 5.61 -13.92
CA ILE A 288 -6.82 6.87 -14.67
C ILE A 288 -6.96 6.63 -16.18
N ASP A 289 -6.34 5.58 -16.72
CA ASP A 289 -6.48 5.22 -18.14
C ASP A 289 -7.92 4.84 -18.47
N LEU A 290 -8.58 4.07 -17.60
CA LEU A 290 -9.98 3.71 -17.75
C LEU A 290 -10.90 4.93 -17.64
N LEU A 291 -10.68 5.81 -16.67
CA LEU A 291 -11.44 7.06 -16.53
C LEU A 291 -11.27 7.96 -17.76
N THR A 292 -10.04 8.06 -18.25
CA THR A 292 -9.74 8.83 -19.48
C THR A 292 -10.50 8.26 -20.68
N GLN A 293 -10.56 6.94 -20.83
CA GLN A 293 -11.34 6.30 -21.88
C GLN A 293 -12.83 6.71 -21.81
N TYR A 294 -13.44 6.72 -20.63
CA TYR A 294 -14.85 7.11 -20.48
C TYR A 294 -15.14 8.57 -20.89
N HIS A 295 -14.17 9.46 -20.71
CA HIS A 295 -14.31 10.86 -21.08
C HIS A 295 -13.97 11.17 -22.54
N THR A 296 -13.12 10.34 -23.18
CA THR A 296 -12.65 10.60 -24.55
C THR A 296 -13.35 9.77 -25.62
N ASP A 297 -14.00 8.67 -25.23
CA ASP A 297 -14.72 7.77 -26.13
C ASP A 297 -16.22 7.79 -25.80
N ALA A 298 -17.01 8.44 -26.64
CA ALA A 298 -18.46 8.63 -26.46
C ALA A 298 -19.23 7.29 -26.40
N ASP A 299 -18.71 6.23 -27.01
CA ASP A 299 -19.34 4.92 -27.05
C ASP A 299 -18.97 4.02 -25.87
N SER A 300 -18.10 4.48 -24.99
CA SER A 300 -17.58 3.69 -23.87
C SER A 300 -18.65 3.17 -22.91
N CYS A 301 -19.80 3.83 -22.79
CA CYS A 301 -20.96 3.40 -21.98
C CYS A 301 -22.17 2.93 -22.79
N SER A 302 -22.09 2.79 -24.10
CA SER A 302 -23.22 2.43 -24.97
C SER A 302 -23.87 1.09 -24.60
N PHE A 303 -23.08 0.11 -24.15
CA PHE A 303 -23.57 -1.19 -23.69
C PHE A 303 -24.46 -1.10 -22.42
N ALA A 304 -24.24 -0.10 -21.56
CA ALA A 304 -25.02 0.08 -20.34
C ALA A 304 -26.43 0.59 -20.62
N THR A 305 -26.64 1.34 -21.70
CA THR A 305 -27.98 1.80 -22.14
C THR A 305 -28.81 0.62 -22.61
N ILE A 306 -28.24 -0.29 -23.40
CA ILE A 306 -28.89 -1.51 -23.86
C ILE A 306 -29.32 -2.41 -22.68
N PHE A 307 -28.45 -2.53 -21.66
CA PHE A 307 -28.74 -3.30 -20.46
C PHE A 307 -29.92 -2.73 -19.64
N ASN A 308 -29.99 -1.42 -19.54
CA ASN A 308 -31.07 -0.74 -18.82
C ASN A 308 -32.40 -0.80 -19.58
N GLU A 309 -32.41 -0.67 -20.91
CA GLU A 309 -33.61 -0.84 -21.76
C GLU A 309 -34.15 -2.26 -21.73
N GLY A 310 -33.29 -3.28 -21.71
CA GLY A 310 -33.70 -4.68 -21.56
C GLY A 310 -34.40 -4.97 -20.23
N LYS A 311 -33.94 -4.39 -19.12
CA LYS A 311 -34.57 -4.52 -17.79
C LYS A 311 -35.95 -3.85 -17.73
N VAL A 312 -36.13 -2.74 -18.39
CA VAL A 312 -37.44 -2.03 -18.43
C VAL A 312 -38.48 -2.87 -19.17
N ASN A 313 -38.09 -3.60 -20.21
CA ASN A 313 -38.99 -4.49 -20.93
C ASN A 313 -39.37 -5.77 -20.19
N GLU A 314 -38.51 -6.30 -19.30
CA GLU A 314 -38.81 -7.47 -18.46
C GLU A 314 -39.70 -7.15 -17.24
N THR A 315 -39.78 -5.90 -16.80
CA THR A 315 -40.66 -5.49 -15.67
C THR A 315 -42.07 -5.07 -16.08
N VAL A 316 -42.39 -5.14 -17.37
CA VAL A 316 -43.72 -4.75 -17.94
C VAL A 316 -44.59 -5.97 -18.32
N PHE A 317 -44.15 -7.20 -17.98
CA PHE A 317 -44.93 -8.43 -18.16
C PHE A 317 -45.25 -9.10 -16.82
#